data_770ce0560acc723a6b1f1b4e0c0bcb86
#
_entry.id   770ce0560acc723a6b1f1b4e0c0bcb86
#
_cell.length_a   1.000
_cell.length_b   1.000
_cell.length_c   1.000
_cell.angle_alpha   90.00
_cell.angle_beta   90.00
_cell.angle_gamma   90.00
#
_symmetry.space_group_name_H-M   'P 1'
#
loop_
_entity.id
_entity.type
_entity.pdbx_description
1 polymer ?
#
loop_
_entity_poly.entity_id
_entity_poly.type
_entity_poly.pdbx_seq_one_letter_code
_entity_poly.pdbx_strand_id
1 'polypeptide(L)' 'MYPTDVSPGATVTVGTVGDSARPSRATTIIVGVLANDGVTQGFCIGTINSNGLIMAKNPLTVNARHFYFDAVWDV' A
#
# COMPACT_ATOMS: atom_id res chain seq x y z
N MET A 1 -10.65 -0.63 -2.16
CA MET A 1 -11.01 0.76 -1.80
C MET A 1 -10.07 1.30 -0.75
N TYR A 2 -9.58 2.48 -0.93
CA TYR A 2 -8.72 3.11 0.07
C TYR A 2 -9.53 3.76 1.16
N PRO A 3 -9.02 3.82 2.38
CA PRO A 3 -9.52 4.79 3.35
C PRO A 3 -9.26 6.20 2.82
N THR A 4 -10.14 7.14 3.14
CA THR A 4 -10.03 8.51 2.64
C THR A 4 -8.83 9.24 3.24
N ASP A 5 -8.54 8.99 4.51
CA ASP A 5 -7.42 9.64 5.19
C ASP A 5 -6.74 8.62 6.11
N VAL A 6 -5.45 8.43 5.89
CA VAL A 6 -4.62 7.54 6.69
C VAL A 6 -3.68 8.38 7.51
N SER A 7 -3.74 8.27 8.83
CA SER A 7 -2.91 9.04 9.74
C SER A 7 -1.42 8.74 9.54
N PRO A 8 -0.53 9.71 9.82
CA PRO A 8 0.91 9.45 9.76
C PRO A 8 1.29 8.24 10.60
N GLY A 9 2.10 7.35 10.02
CA GLY A 9 2.56 6.14 10.70
C GLY A 9 1.56 5.00 10.78
N ALA A 10 0.32 5.20 10.36
CA ALA A 10 -0.69 4.14 10.37
C ALA A 10 -0.47 3.16 9.22
N THR A 11 -0.69 1.88 9.48
CA THR A 11 -0.67 0.83 8.47
C THR A 11 -2.09 0.58 8.00
N VAL A 12 -2.26 0.41 6.68
CA VAL A 12 -3.58 0.26 6.08
C VAL A 12 -3.54 -0.83 5.01
N THR A 13 -4.66 -1.51 4.81
CA THR A 13 -4.86 -2.40 3.68
C THR A 13 -5.29 -1.55 2.48
N VAL A 14 -4.44 -1.50 1.45
CA VAL A 14 -4.70 -0.68 0.26
C VAL A 14 -5.37 -1.47 -0.86
N GLY A 15 -5.48 -2.78 -0.72
CA GLY A 15 -6.15 -3.60 -1.70
C GLY A 15 -6.05 -5.08 -1.37
N THR A 16 -6.63 -5.90 -2.23
CA THR A 16 -6.58 -7.35 -2.10
C THR A 16 -6.31 -7.98 -3.45
N VAL A 17 -5.69 -9.15 -3.42
CA VAL A 17 -5.40 -9.95 -4.63
C VAL A 17 -6.28 -11.20 -4.59
N GLY A 18 -6.89 -11.52 -5.72
CA GLY A 18 -7.74 -12.70 -5.83
C GLY A 18 -6.96 -14.01 -5.62
N ASP A 19 -7.67 -15.06 -5.25
CA ASP A 19 -7.07 -16.35 -4.85
C ASP A 19 -6.08 -16.91 -5.85
N SER A 20 -6.37 -16.82 -7.14
CA SER A 20 -5.51 -17.39 -8.19
C SER A 20 -4.26 -16.57 -8.45
N ALA A 21 -4.19 -15.33 -7.95
CA ALA A 21 -3.08 -14.41 -8.20
C ALA A 21 -2.24 -14.13 -6.96
N ARG A 22 -2.57 -14.72 -5.82
CA ARG A 22 -1.84 -14.48 -4.58
C ARG A 22 -0.41 -14.99 -4.67
N PRO A 23 0.57 -14.25 -4.10
CA PRO A 23 1.93 -14.74 -4.06
C PRO A 23 2.05 -15.97 -3.16
N SER A 24 2.97 -16.85 -3.45
CA SER A 24 3.21 -18.05 -2.64
C SER A 24 3.78 -17.70 -1.26
N ARG A 25 4.35 -16.51 -1.13
CA ARG A 25 4.84 -15.96 0.15
C ARG A 25 4.77 -14.45 0.09
N ALA A 26 4.88 -13.80 1.24
CA ALA A 26 4.83 -12.34 1.31
C ALA A 26 5.87 -11.71 0.38
N THR A 27 5.43 -10.73 -0.39
CA THR A 27 6.26 -10.05 -1.38
C THR A 27 6.38 -8.58 -1.01
N THR A 28 7.59 -8.07 -0.96
CA THR A 28 7.86 -6.65 -0.68
C THR A 28 7.71 -5.84 -1.95
N ILE A 29 7.02 -4.72 -1.85
CA ILE A 29 6.79 -3.80 -2.97
C ILE A 29 7.09 -2.37 -2.55
N ILE A 30 7.27 -1.49 -3.53
CA ILE A 30 7.42 -0.05 -3.28
C ILE A 30 6.10 0.63 -3.59
N VAL A 31 5.62 1.43 -2.64
CA VAL A 31 4.33 2.12 -2.73
C VAL A 31 4.57 3.62 -2.71
N GLY A 32 4.06 4.31 -3.73
CA GLY A 32 4.04 5.78 -3.74
C GLY A 32 2.82 6.27 -2.97
N VAL A 33 3.00 7.35 -2.22
CA VAL A 33 1.96 7.90 -1.35
C VAL A 33 1.76 9.37 -1.65
N LEU A 34 0.51 9.79 -1.81
CA LEU A 34 0.13 11.19 -1.98
C LEU A 34 -0.74 11.62 -0.81
N ALA A 35 -0.40 12.75 -0.21
CA ALA A 35 -1.15 13.29 0.91
C ALA A 35 -2.51 13.83 0.49
N ASN A 36 -3.37 14.10 1.47
CA ASN A 36 -4.69 14.65 1.23
C ASN A 36 -4.67 16.09 0.69
N ASP A 37 -3.53 16.79 0.81
CA ASP A 37 -3.35 18.12 0.23
C ASP A 37 -3.09 18.08 -1.29
N GLY A 38 -2.86 16.89 -1.85
CA GLY A 38 -2.60 16.72 -3.28
C GLY A 38 -1.21 17.12 -3.72
N VAL A 39 -0.31 17.48 -2.80
CA VAL A 39 1.02 18.01 -3.10
C VAL A 39 2.13 17.20 -2.42
N THR A 40 2.00 16.93 -1.12
CA THR A 40 3.00 16.19 -0.36
C THR A 40 3.05 14.74 -0.82
N GLN A 41 4.25 14.25 -1.17
CA GLN A 41 4.45 12.92 -1.71
C GLN A 41 5.57 12.19 -0.97
N GLY A 42 5.52 10.87 -1.02
CA GLY A 42 6.57 10.03 -0.46
C GLY A 42 6.46 8.61 -0.95
N PHE A 43 7.37 7.76 -0.47
CA PHE A 43 7.37 6.34 -0.80
C PHE A 43 7.52 5.54 0.47
N CYS A 44 6.98 4.35 0.47
CA CYS A 44 7.15 3.40 1.56
C CYS A 44 7.32 1.99 1.01
N ILE A 45 7.76 1.10 1.89
CA ILE A 45 7.81 -0.32 1.59
C ILE A 45 6.45 -0.90 1.96
N GLY A 46 5.80 -1.54 0.99
CA GLY A 46 4.56 -2.26 1.22
C GLY A 46 4.79 -3.76 1.14
N THR A 47 3.76 -4.52 1.43
CA THR A 47 3.81 -5.98 1.39
C THR A 47 2.53 -6.53 0.80
N ILE A 48 2.67 -7.48 -0.13
CA ILE A 48 1.56 -8.32 -0.58
C ILE A 48 1.69 -9.64 0.19
N ASN A 49 0.76 -9.90 1.09
CA ASN A 49 0.79 -11.10 1.91
C ASN A 49 0.27 -12.31 1.13
N SER A 50 0.65 -13.50 1.56
CA SER A 50 0.19 -14.74 0.91
C SER A 50 -1.32 -14.95 1.02
N ASN A 51 -1.99 -14.26 1.94
CA ASN A 51 -3.46 -14.27 2.04
C ASN A 51 -4.13 -13.26 1.09
N GLY A 52 -3.35 -12.52 0.30
CA GLY A 52 -3.86 -11.57 -0.68
C GLY A 52 -4.01 -10.14 -0.20
N LEU A 53 -3.75 -9.84 1.07
CA LEU A 53 -3.84 -8.48 1.57
C LEU A 53 -2.62 -7.67 1.16
N ILE A 54 -2.87 -6.46 0.63
CA ILE A 54 -1.81 -5.52 0.25
C ILE A 54 -1.78 -4.44 1.32
N MET A 55 -0.67 -4.39 2.06
CA MET A 55 -0.52 -3.51 3.22
C MET A 55 0.53 -2.44 2.94
N ALA A 56 0.27 -1.24 3.44
CA ALA A 56 1.23 -0.14 3.36
C ALA A 56 1.10 0.75 4.58
N LYS A 57 2.20 1.42 4.93
CA LYS A 57 2.24 2.34 6.06
C LYS A 57 2.42 3.76 5.52
N ASN A 58 1.66 4.72 6.05
CA ASN A 58 1.81 6.12 5.67
C ASN A 58 3.16 6.65 6.15
N PRO A 59 4.10 6.97 5.25
CA PRO A 59 5.43 7.47 5.63
C PRO A 59 5.46 8.98 5.80
N LEU A 60 4.34 9.67 5.54
CA LEU A 60 4.27 11.13 5.55
C LEU A 60 4.05 11.65 6.96
N THR A 61 4.27 12.95 7.14
CA THR A 61 3.99 13.64 8.39
C THR A 61 2.57 14.22 8.42
N VAL A 62 1.81 14.02 7.35
CA VAL A 62 0.42 14.44 7.21
C VAL A 62 -0.42 13.25 6.76
N ASN A 63 -1.75 13.40 6.78
CA ASN A 63 -2.63 12.32 6.35
C ASN A 63 -2.42 11.99 4.87
N ALA A 64 -2.42 10.70 4.55
CA ALA A 64 -2.30 10.21 3.18
C ALA A 64 -3.67 9.84 2.63
N ARG A 65 -3.88 10.04 1.33
CA ARG A 65 -5.14 9.75 0.66
C ARG A 65 -5.00 8.75 -0.47
N HIS A 66 -3.89 8.78 -1.20
CA HIS A 66 -3.68 7.92 -2.37
C HIS A 66 -2.42 7.08 -2.20
N PHE A 67 -2.52 5.81 -2.58
CA PHE A 67 -1.41 4.88 -2.58
C PHE A 67 -1.29 4.29 -3.98
N TYR A 68 -0.09 4.33 -4.55
CA TYR A 68 0.18 3.86 -5.91
C TYR A 68 1.26 2.81 -5.90
N PHE A 69 1.08 1.76 -6.66
CA PHE A 69 2.16 0.78 -6.83
C PHE A 69 1.99 0.02 -8.15
N ASP A 70 3.12 -0.47 -8.64
CA ASP A 70 3.20 -1.44 -9.71
C ASP A 70 4.05 -2.58 -9.18
N ALA A 71 3.61 -3.81 -9.35
CA ALA A 71 4.34 -4.95 -8.82
C ALA A 71 4.14 -6.19 -9.68
N VAL A 72 5.18 -7.01 -9.72
CA VAL A 72 5.15 -8.33 -10.36
C VAL A 72 5.64 -9.33 -9.31
N TRP A 73 4.96 -10.46 -9.20
CA TRP A 73 5.32 -11.48 -8.23
C TRP A 73 5.00 -12.87 -8.76
N ASP A 74 5.61 -13.88 -8.15
CA ASP A 74 5.36 -15.28 -8.45
C ASP A 74 4.17 -15.79 -7.62
N VAL A 75 3.28 -16.48 -8.27
CA VAL A 75 2.12 -17.07 -7.62
C VAL A 75 2.37 -18.52 -7.18
#